data_5b3e826669077449369b14fade6b9d2e
#
_entry.id   5b3e826669077449369b14fade6b9d2e
#
_cell.length_a   1.000
_cell.length_b   1.000
_cell.length_c   1.000
_cell.angle_alpha   90.00
_cell.angle_beta   90.00
_cell.angle_gamma   90.00
#
_symmetry.space_group_name_H-M   'P 1'
#
loop_
_entity.id
_entity.type
_entity.pdbx_description
1 polymer ?
#
loop_
_entity_poly.entity_id
_entity_poly.type
_entity_poly.pdbx_seq_one_letter_code
_entity_poly.pdbx_strand_id
1 'polypeptide(L)'
;DRCHSFPKSALECGADLVIQSLHKTLPCFTQTAILHVKSRIVDQDKVARYLGMFQTSSPSYLFMAGMQRCIRYMDGAGRDEMVRYEKRLERFMERMKGLRVLEILTHEVCEKYEAAAGWDPSKIVVSTMHAKEFHGEELAEVLRSQYHLEMEMTAPEYVIAMTSVMDTDEGFERLAAAFVEIDRGLMKAKENDKKALLEINDILGEESEKIKLEQERKNSKAPGTLESKISRPIERMPICEAMDANTGRTALQDTVG
;
A
#
# COMPACT_ATOMS: atom_id res chain seq x y z
N ASP A 1 18.86 -13.28 15.19
CA ASP A 1 19.47 -12.92 13.90
C ASP A 1 18.45 -12.11 13.12
N ARG A 2 18.82 -10.89 12.75
CA ARG A 2 17.95 -9.97 12.01
C ARG A 2 18.14 -10.22 10.53
N CYS A 3 17.05 -10.16 9.76
CA CYS A 3 17.17 -10.04 8.30
C CYS A 3 17.91 -8.74 7.99
N HIS A 4 19.00 -8.83 7.24
CA HIS A 4 19.90 -7.69 6.99
C HIS A 4 19.37 -6.74 5.92
N SER A 5 18.41 -7.19 5.10
CA SER A 5 17.87 -6.42 3.97
C SER A 5 16.77 -5.43 4.37
N PHE A 6 16.21 -5.55 5.57
CA PHE A 6 15.13 -4.66 6.03
C PHE A 6 15.68 -3.48 6.83
N PRO A 7 15.08 -2.29 6.68
CA PRO A 7 15.46 -1.11 7.46
C PRO A 7 15.17 -1.31 8.96
N LYS A 8 15.82 -0.49 9.79
CA LYS A 8 15.50 -0.43 11.22
C LYS A 8 14.05 -0.02 11.41
N SER A 9 13.41 -0.57 12.45
CA SER A 9 12.06 -0.13 12.80
C SER A 9 12.04 1.33 13.22
N ALA A 10 10.91 2.02 13.01
CA ALA A 10 10.75 3.40 13.43
C ALA A 10 11.02 3.60 14.93
N LEU A 11 10.70 2.62 15.78
CA LEU A 11 11.03 2.63 17.20
C LEU A 11 12.54 2.57 17.48
N GLU A 12 13.28 1.81 16.67
CA GLU A 12 14.75 1.77 16.74
C GLU A 12 15.39 3.06 16.23
N CYS A 13 14.72 3.73 15.30
CA CYS A 13 15.11 5.05 14.79
C CYS A 13 14.75 6.21 15.74
N GLY A 14 14.10 5.92 16.87
CA GLY A 14 13.79 6.90 17.91
C GLY A 14 12.44 7.59 17.78
N ALA A 15 11.52 7.05 16.97
CA ALA A 15 10.16 7.59 16.89
C ALA A 15 9.43 7.42 18.23
N ASP A 16 8.77 8.49 18.69
CA ASP A 16 8.02 8.52 19.94
C ASP A 16 6.69 7.78 19.86
N LEU A 17 6.02 7.85 18.70
CA LEU A 17 4.77 7.19 18.39
C LEU A 17 4.89 6.47 17.06
N VAL A 18 4.47 5.20 17.00
CA VAL A 18 4.47 4.41 15.77
C VAL A 18 3.16 3.67 15.63
N ILE A 19 2.46 3.89 14.52
CA ILE A 19 1.28 3.12 14.14
C ILE A 19 1.70 2.08 13.12
N GLN A 20 1.36 0.81 13.39
CA GLN A 20 1.64 -0.31 12.48
C GLN A 20 0.36 -1.05 12.14
N SER A 21 0.02 -1.11 10.86
CA SER A 21 -1.04 -1.97 10.37
C SER A 21 -0.55 -3.41 10.33
N LEU A 22 -1.08 -4.27 11.18
CA LEU A 22 -0.69 -5.69 11.21
C LEU A 22 -1.19 -6.44 9.97
N HIS A 23 -2.38 -6.08 9.49
CA HIS A 23 -3.04 -6.76 8.37
C HIS A 23 -2.40 -6.52 7.00
N LYS A 24 -1.50 -5.53 6.86
CA LYS A 24 -0.87 -5.22 5.57
C LYS A 24 0.36 -6.08 5.29
N THR A 25 1.14 -6.37 6.31
CA THR A 25 2.45 -7.04 6.14
C THR A 25 2.61 -8.31 6.98
N LEU A 26 1.70 -8.54 7.92
CA LEU A 26 1.72 -9.70 8.81
C LEU A 26 0.41 -10.50 8.69
N PRO A 27 0.41 -11.80 9.06
CA PRO A 27 -0.77 -12.67 8.96
C PRO A 27 -1.82 -12.32 10.01
N CYS A 28 -2.51 -11.21 9.82
CA CYS A 28 -3.52 -10.72 10.73
C CYS A 28 -4.79 -10.29 9.96
N PHE A 29 -5.92 -10.22 10.67
CA PHE A 29 -7.19 -9.80 10.08
C PHE A 29 -7.14 -8.33 9.66
N THR A 30 -7.85 -7.98 8.60
CA THR A 30 -8.06 -6.60 8.16
C THR A 30 -8.59 -5.73 9.30
N GLN A 31 -8.23 -4.45 9.31
CA GLN A 31 -8.55 -3.44 10.33
C GLN A 31 -7.74 -3.58 11.64
N THR A 32 -6.79 -4.51 11.73
CA THR A 32 -5.94 -4.63 12.92
C THR A 32 -4.71 -3.73 12.82
N ALA A 33 -4.44 -2.99 13.86
CA ALA A 33 -3.27 -2.12 13.99
C ALA A 33 -2.78 -2.06 15.44
N ILE A 34 -1.53 -1.69 15.63
CA ILE A 34 -0.91 -1.43 16.93
C ILE A 34 -0.38 0.00 16.96
N LEU A 35 -0.62 0.69 18.05
CA LEU A 35 0.05 1.93 18.39
C LEU A 35 1.13 1.64 19.43
N HIS A 36 2.37 1.92 19.09
CA HIS A 36 3.49 1.90 20.01
C HIS A 36 3.74 3.31 20.55
N VAL A 37 3.93 3.42 21.84
CA VAL A 37 4.31 4.65 22.52
C VAL A 37 5.62 4.40 23.26
N LYS A 38 6.70 5.04 22.82
CA LYS A 38 8.03 4.96 23.43
C LYS A 38 8.61 6.37 23.53
N SER A 39 8.13 7.15 24.48
CA SER A 39 8.46 8.56 24.56
C SER A 39 8.64 9.04 25.99
N ARG A 40 9.49 10.07 26.15
CA ARG A 40 9.59 10.86 27.38
C ARG A 40 8.91 12.22 27.25
N ILE A 41 8.51 12.59 26.02
CA ILE A 41 7.91 13.90 25.72
C ILE A 41 6.42 13.80 25.39
N VAL A 42 5.94 12.61 25.04
CA VAL A 42 4.52 12.36 24.74
C VAL A 42 3.78 12.02 26.01
N ASP A 43 2.71 12.74 26.29
CA ASP A 43 1.78 12.45 27.40
C ASP A 43 0.95 11.20 27.05
N GLN A 44 1.25 10.11 27.74
CA GLN A 44 0.60 8.82 27.51
C GLN A 44 -0.88 8.84 27.91
N ASP A 45 -1.27 9.60 28.93
CA ASP A 45 -2.65 9.71 29.39
C ASP A 45 -3.48 10.48 28.33
N LYS A 46 -2.90 11.51 27.73
CA LYS A 46 -3.52 12.23 26.62
C LYS A 46 -3.72 11.31 25.40
N VAL A 47 -2.71 10.51 25.04
CA VAL A 47 -2.84 9.51 23.97
C VAL A 47 -3.93 8.50 24.27
N ALA A 48 -3.97 7.95 25.49
CA ALA A 48 -5.00 6.99 25.90
C ALA A 48 -6.41 7.61 25.86
N ARG A 49 -6.54 8.87 26.26
CA ARG A 49 -7.82 9.61 26.19
C ARG A 49 -8.29 9.74 24.73
N TYR A 50 -7.42 10.11 23.81
CA TYR A 50 -7.78 10.21 22.39
C TYR A 50 -8.10 8.86 21.75
N LEU A 51 -7.34 7.83 22.08
CA LEU A 51 -7.69 6.47 21.66
C LEU A 51 -9.09 6.09 22.13
N GLY A 52 -9.43 6.39 23.40
CA GLY A 52 -10.77 6.12 23.94
C GLY A 52 -11.89 6.90 23.22
N MET A 53 -11.58 8.06 22.63
CA MET A 53 -12.57 8.84 21.86
C MET A 53 -12.76 8.33 20.43
N PHE A 54 -11.69 7.88 19.79
CA PHE A 54 -11.68 7.54 18.36
C PHE A 54 -11.75 6.04 18.08
N GLN A 55 -11.46 5.21 19.07
CA GLN A 55 -11.63 3.76 18.93
C GLN A 55 -13.10 3.37 19.07
N THR A 56 -13.42 2.19 18.51
CA THR A 56 -14.74 1.60 18.73
C THR A 56 -14.98 1.31 20.22
N SER A 57 -16.20 1.58 20.70
CA SER A 57 -16.64 1.19 22.05
C SER A 57 -16.90 -0.32 22.17
N SER A 58 -16.96 -1.04 21.04
CA SER A 58 -17.25 -2.48 21.00
C SER A 58 -16.08 -3.22 20.31
N PRO A 59 -14.97 -3.46 21.02
CA PRO A 59 -13.80 -4.13 20.43
C PRO A 59 -14.15 -5.58 20.05
N SER A 60 -13.67 -6.00 18.89
CA SER A 60 -13.81 -7.38 18.42
C SER A 60 -12.79 -8.29 19.11
N TYR A 61 -13.23 -9.18 19.98
CA TYR A 61 -12.38 -10.20 20.57
C TYR A 61 -11.75 -11.12 19.53
N LEU A 62 -12.42 -11.36 18.39
CA LEU A 62 -11.86 -12.12 17.28
C LEU A 62 -10.61 -11.43 16.71
N PHE A 63 -10.67 -10.11 16.51
CA PHE A 63 -9.53 -9.34 16.03
C PHE A 63 -8.39 -9.32 17.06
N MET A 64 -8.72 -9.17 18.34
CA MET A 64 -7.72 -9.21 19.41
C MET A 64 -7.03 -10.58 19.49
N ALA A 65 -7.78 -11.68 19.41
CA ALA A 65 -7.23 -13.03 19.36
C ALA A 65 -6.37 -13.25 18.10
N GLY A 66 -6.80 -12.70 16.95
CA GLY A 66 -6.04 -12.72 15.70
C GLY A 66 -4.71 -11.98 15.83
N MET A 67 -4.69 -10.80 16.42
CA MET A 67 -3.46 -10.04 16.70
C MET A 67 -2.51 -10.82 17.62
N GLN A 68 -3.04 -11.38 18.71
CA GLN A 68 -2.22 -12.20 19.62
C GLN A 68 -1.62 -13.42 18.92
N ARG A 69 -2.42 -14.12 18.10
CA ARG A 69 -1.94 -15.27 17.32
C ARG A 69 -0.86 -14.86 16.31
N CYS A 70 -1.06 -13.75 15.63
CA CYS A 70 -0.09 -13.18 14.70
C CYS A 70 1.26 -12.90 15.39
N ILE A 71 1.23 -12.20 16.51
CA ILE A 71 2.44 -11.87 17.28
C ILE A 71 3.17 -13.15 17.73
N ARG A 72 2.43 -14.11 18.27
CA ARG A 72 3.03 -15.41 18.70
C ARG A 72 3.63 -16.18 17.51
N TYR A 73 2.97 -16.17 16.36
CA TYR A 73 3.50 -16.79 15.16
C TYR A 73 4.81 -16.13 14.74
N MET A 74 4.83 -14.79 14.66
CA MET A 74 6.03 -14.04 14.27
C MET A 74 7.17 -14.19 15.27
N ASP A 75 6.89 -14.34 16.56
CA ASP A 75 7.92 -14.59 17.59
C ASP A 75 8.44 -16.03 17.56
N GLY A 76 7.74 -16.96 16.95
CA GLY A 76 8.11 -18.36 16.75
C GLY A 76 8.49 -18.69 15.32
N ALA A 77 7.66 -19.50 14.67
CA ALA A 77 7.87 -19.99 13.29
C ALA A 77 8.01 -18.87 12.23
N GLY A 78 7.41 -17.72 12.49
CA GLY A 78 7.51 -16.56 11.62
C GLY A 78 8.93 -16.03 11.43
N ARG A 79 9.85 -16.31 12.36
CA ARG A 79 11.27 -15.93 12.23
C ARG A 79 11.93 -16.66 11.05
N ASP A 80 11.66 -17.96 10.91
CA ASP A 80 12.17 -18.74 9.79
C ASP A 80 11.52 -18.32 8.47
N GLU A 81 10.22 -17.95 8.51
CA GLU A 81 9.52 -17.42 7.35
C GLU A 81 10.08 -16.04 6.91
N MET A 82 10.47 -15.18 7.84
CA MET A 82 11.14 -13.93 7.49
C MET A 82 12.45 -14.18 6.74
N VAL A 83 13.26 -15.16 7.15
CA VAL A 83 14.48 -15.53 6.44
C VAL A 83 14.19 -16.07 5.03
N ARG A 84 13.12 -16.88 4.89
CA ARG A 84 12.69 -17.37 3.57
C ARG A 84 12.16 -16.22 2.70
N TYR A 85 11.41 -15.32 3.28
CA TYR A 85 10.89 -14.14 2.62
C TYR A 85 12.00 -13.22 2.11
N GLU A 86 13.02 -12.95 2.92
CA GLU A 86 14.22 -12.21 2.49
C GLU A 86 14.86 -12.84 1.25
N LYS A 87 15.04 -14.17 1.25
CA LYS A 87 15.58 -14.89 0.09
C LYS A 87 14.68 -14.84 -1.14
N ARG A 88 13.34 -14.78 -0.97
CA ARG A 88 12.40 -14.58 -2.09
C ARG A 88 12.58 -13.20 -2.70
N LEU A 89 12.70 -12.16 -1.87
CA LEU A 89 12.97 -10.80 -2.31
C LEU A 89 14.30 -10.68 -3.03
N GLU A 90 15.38 -11.26 -2.50
CA GLU A 90 16.69 -11.26 -3.13
C GLU A 90 16.65 -11.92 -4.54
N ARG A 91 16.02 -13.10 -4.66
CA ARG A 91 15.85 -13.78 -5.95
C ARG A 91 15.00 -12.97 -6.92
N PHE A 92 13.94 -12.35 -6.43
CA PHE A 92 13.09 -11.47 -7.23
C PHE A 92 13.92 -10.27 -7.75
N MET A 93 14.62 -9.56 -6.88
CA MET A 93 15.43 -8.40 -7.26
C MET A 93 16.53 -8.78 -8.27
N GLU A 94 17.19 -9.92 -8.09
CA GLU A 94 18.18 -10.41 -9.05
C GLU A 94 17.58 -10.61 -10.44
N ARG A 95 16.37 -11.19 -10.50
CA ARG A 95 15.67 -11.41 -11.77
C ARG A 95 15.24 -10.09 -12.43
N MET A 96 14.95 -9.07 -11.65
CA MET A 96 14.55 -7.74 -12.14
C MET A 96 15.69 -6.93 -12.73
N LYS A 97 16.96 -7.27 -12.48
CA LYS A 97 18.13 -6.59 -13.09
C LYS A 97 18.14 -6.64 -14.61
N GLY A 98 17.37 -7.55 -15.22
CA GLY A 98 17.24 -7.69 -16.68
C GLY A 98 16.24 -6.72 -17.34
N LEU A 99 15.48 -5.97 -16.58
CA LEU A 99 14.50 -5.02 -17.11
C LEU A 99 15.18 -3.87 -17.86
N ARG A 100 14.56 -3.37 -18.91
CA ARG A 100 15.11 -2.36 -19.84
C ARG A 100 14.24 -1.11 -19.97
N VAL A 101 12.95 -1.25 -19.75
CA VAL A 101 11.93 -0.19 -19.89
C VAL A 101 11.28 0.08 -18.55
N LEU A 102 10.87 -0.96 -17.84
CA LEU A 102 10.43 -0.85 -16.45
C LEU A 102 11.66 -0.73 -15.55
N GLU A 103 11.56 0.08 -14.51
CA GLU A 103 12.62 0.28 -13.53
C GLU A 103 12.12 -0.06 -12.12
N ILE A 104 12.88 -0.89 -11.41
CA ILE A 104 12.61 -1.18 -10.00
C ILE A 104 13.38 -0.21 -9.12
N LEU A 105 12.69 0.38 -8.15
CA LEU A 105 13.36 1.17 -7.12
C LEU A 105 14.18 0.25 -6.22
N THR A 106 15.50 0.39 -6.27
CA THR A 106 16.46 -0.38 -5.47
C THR A 106 17.15 0.49 -4.43
N HIS A 107 17.90 -0.15 -3.53
CA HIS A 107 18.73 0.57 -2.56
C HIS A 107 19.72 1.52 -3.24
N GLU A 108 20.37 1.08 -4.30
CA GLU A 108 21.36 1.86 -5.05
C GLU A 108 20.73 3.09 -5.75
N VAL A 109 19.45 2.99 -6.11
CA VAL A 109 18.70 4.14 -6.65
C VAL A 109 18.40 5.13 -5.51
N CYS A 110 17.94 4.63 -4.36
CA CYS A 110 17.64 5.48 -3.20
C CYS A 110 18.87 6.22 -2.67
N GLU A 111 20.05 5.59 -2.65
CA GLU A 111 21.30 6.20 -2.18
C GLU A 111 21.72 7.45 -2.98
N LYS A 112 21.20 7.63 -4.20
CA LYS A 112 21.47 8.83 -5.02
C LYS A 112 20.69 10.06 -4.54
N TYR A 113 19.72 9.88 -3.65
CA TYR A 113 18.85 10.94 -3.15
C TYR A 113 19.14 11.19 -1.67
N GLU A 114 19.70 12.35 -1.32
CA GLU A 114 19.99 12.76 0.07
C GLU A 114 18.75 12.69 1.00
N ALA A 115 17.57 12.89 0.43
CA ALA A 115 16.30 12.84 1.17
C ALA A 115 15.83 11.40 1.50
N ALA A 116 16.42 10.38 0.88
CA ALA A 116 16.05 8.98 1.11
C ALA A 116 16.84 8.40 2.29
N ALA A 117 16.23 8.39 3.47
CA ALA A 117 16.87 7.87 4.69
C ALA A 117 16.97 6.34 4.75
N GLY A 118 16.24 5.62 3.91
CA GLY A 118 16.25 4.15 3.85
C GLY A 118 15.32 3.61 2.77
N TRP A 119 15.41 2.32 2.54
CA TRP A 119 14.64 1.57 1.55
C TRP A 119 14.06 0.30 2.18
N ASP A 120 12.80 0.01 1.87
CA ASP A 120 12.11 -1.20 2.32
C ASP A 120 11.86 -2.12 1.11
N PRO A 121 12.58 -3.26 0.99
CA PRO A 121 12.46 -4.18 -0.12
C PRO A 121 11.09 -4.84 -0.23
N SER A 122 10.27 -4.82 0.83
CA SER A 122 8.93 -5.39 0.83
C SER A 122 7.92 -4.55 0.03
N LYS A 123 8.27 -3.31 -0.28
CA LYS A 123 7.49 -2.38 -1.08
C LYS A 123 8.14 -2.28 -2.46
N ILE A 124 7.76 -3.18 -3.36
CA ILE A 124 8.33 -3.23 -4.70
C ILE A 124 7.70 -2.10 -5.53
N VAL A 125 8.46 -1.04 -5.74
CA VAL A 125 8.06 0.09 -6.57
C VAL A 125 8.58 -0.14 -7.98
N VAL A 126 7.67 -0.14 -8.96
CA VAL A 126 7.98 -0.34 -10.37
C VAL A 126 7.61 0.91 -11.14
N SER A 127 8.61 1.58 -11.68
CA SER A 127 8.44 2.81 -12.45
C SER A 127 8.19 2.51 -13.93
N THR A 128 7.29 3.28 -14.54
CA THR A 128 6.99 3.29 -15.98
C THR A 128 7.56 4.53 -16.69
N MET A 129 8.34 5.37 -16.01
CA MET A 129 8.84 6.65 -16.55
C MET A 129 9.58 6.51 -17.89
N HIS A 130 10.18 5.37 -18.17
CA HIS A 130 10.89 5.11 -19.42
C HIS A 130 10.02 4.46 -20.51
N ALA A 131 8.73 4.23 -20.23
CA ALA A 131 7.81 3.51 -21.11
C ALA A 131 6.97 4.44 -22.02
N LYS A 132 7.31 5.72 -22.14
CA LYS A 132 6.62 6.76 -22.93
C LYS A 132 5.09 6.79 -22.71
N GLU A 133 4.31 6.13 -23.57
CA GLU A 133 2.84 6.16 -23.56
C GLU A 133 2.22 5.02 -22.73
N PHE A 134 2.99 4.37 -21.85
CA PHE A 134 2.52 3.30 -20.98
C PHE A 134 2.72 3.70 -19.52
N HIS A 135 1.62 4.04 -18.86
CA HIS A 135 1.63 4.60 -17.51
C HIS A 135 1.39 3.52 -16.45
N GLY A 136 1.44 3.91 -15.18
CA GLY A 136 1.23 2.99 -14.08
C GLY A 136 -0.18 2.40 -14.05
N GLU A 137 -1.19 3.15 -14.52
CA GLU A 137 -2.56 2.69 -14.62
C GLU A 137 -2.69 1.53 -15.62
N GLU A 138 -2.05 1.65 -16.80
CA GLU A 138 -2.03 0.58 -17.81
C GLU A 138 -1.28 -0.63 -17.27
N LEU A 139 -0.15 -0.41 -16.59
CA LEU A 139 0.61 -1.50 -15.97
C LEU A 139 -0.22 -2.24 -14.93
N ALA A 140 -0.91 -1.52 -14.05
CA ALA A 140 -1.77 -2.12 -13.03
C ALA A 140 -2.93 -2.91 -13.65
N GLU A 141 -3.56 -2.37 -14.72
CA GLU A 141 -4.65 -3.05 -15.42
C GLU A 141 -4.18 -4.34 -16.10
N VAL A 142 -3.04 -4.32 -16.78
CA VAL A 142 -2.43 -5.51 -17.38
C VAL A 142 -2.12 -6.56 -16.33
N LEU A 143 -1.48 -6.16 -15.22
CA LEU A 143 -1.15 -7.06 -14.12
C LEU A 143 -2.40 -7.72 -13.54
N ARG A 144 -3.47 -6.96 -13.35
CA ARG A 144 -4.74 -7.45 -12.82
C ARG A 144 -5.46 -8.36 -13.78
N SER A 145 -5.66 -7.92 -15.03
CA SER A 145 -6.51 -8.62 -16.01
C SER A 145 -5.84 -9.88 -16.57
N GLN A 146 -4.54 -9.83 -16.86
CA GLN A 146 -3.83 -10.94 -17.53
C GLN A 146 -3.07 -11.85 -16.57
N TYR A 147 -2.51 -11.28 -15.49
CA TYR A 147 -1.67 -12.05 -14.57
C TYR A 147 -2.33 -12.32 -13.21
N HIS A 148 -3.54 -11.77 -12.98
CA HIS A 148 -4.28 -11.87 -11.72
C HIS A 148 -3.43 -11.41 -10.51
N LEU A 149 -2.74 -10.26 -10.70
CA LEU A 149 -1.90 -9.61 -9.71
C LEU A 149 -2.46 -8.24 -9.41
N GLU A 150 -2.89 -8.01 -8.16
CA GLU A 150 -3.40 -6.72 -7.70
C GLU A 150 -2.27 -5.91 -7.06
N MET A 151 -2.17 -4.65 -7.42
CA MET A 151 -1.18 -3.73 -6.85
C MET A 151 -1.78 -2.99 -5.64
N GLU A 152 -0.96 -2.73 -4.64
CA GLU A 152 -1.39 -1.96 -3.45
C GLU A 152 -1.68 -0.50 -3.81
N MET A 153 -0.89 0.06 -4.72
CA MET A 153 -1.03 1.44 -5.14
C MET A 153 -0.67 1.60 -6.61
N THR A 154 -1.38 2.48 -7.28
CA THR A 154 -1.14 2.88 -8.67
C THR A 154 -1.02 4.40 -8.73
N ALA A 155 -0.05 4.88 -9.46
CA ALA A 155 0.17 6.29 -9.78
C ALA A 155 0.54 6.42 -11.27
N PRO A 156 0.47 7.61 -11.88
CA PRO A 156 0.76 7.76 -13.30
C PRO A 156 2.13 7.21 -13.75
N GLU A 157 3.12 7.30 -12.90
CA GLU A 157 4.51 6.96 -13.24
C GLU A 157 5.01 5.66 -12.59
N TYR A 158 4.21 5.01 -11.72
CA TYR A 158 4.62 3.80 -11.03
C TYR A 158 3.46 3.00 -10.46
N VAL A 159 3.75 1.75 -10.13
CA VAL A 159 2.90 0.90 -9.28
C VAL A 159 3.68 0.43 -8.07
N ILE A 160 2.99 0.08 -7.00
CA ILE A 160 3.57 -0.53 -5.79
C ILE A 160 2.96 -1.89 -5.56
N ALA A 161 3.78 -2.93 -5.61
CA ALA A 161 3.42 -4.24 -5.09
C ALA A 161 3.84 -4.33 -3.62
N MET A 162 2.88 -4.61 -2.75
CA MET A 162 3.16 -4.88 -1.34
C MET A 162 3.29 -6.38 -1.14
N THR A 163 4.43 -6.81 -0.63
CA THR A 163 4.70 -8.21 -0.34
C THR A 163 4.83 -8.46 1.17
N SER A 164 4.69 -9.70 1.58
CA SER A 164 4.68 -10.11 2.97
C SER A 164 5.33 -11.48 3.18
N VAL A 165 5.54 -11.84 4.43
CA VAL A 165 6.05 -13.17 4.80
C VAL A 165 5.15 -14.32 4.36
N MET A 166 3.89 -14.04 4.06
CA MET A 166 2.90 -15.06 3.67
C MET A 166 2.84 -15.29 2.16
N ASP A 167 3.53 -14.48 1.36
CA ASP A 167 3.60 -14.68 -0.08
C ASP A 167 4.46 -15.90 -0.41
N THR A 168 3.98 -16.70 -1.36
CA THR A 168 4.61 -17.97 -1.73
C THR A 168 5.72 -17.77 -2.78
N ASP A 169 6.58 -18.77 -2.93
CA ASP A 169 7.56 -18.81 -4.01
C ASP A 169 6.87 -18.70 -5.38
N GLU A 170 5.73 -19.38 -5.57
CA GLU A 170 4.91 -19.30 -6.79
C GLU A 170 4.39 -17.88 -7.06
N GLY A 171 3.93 -17.17 -6.02
CA GLY A 171 3.48 -15.78 -6.12
C GLY A 171 4.59 -14.86 -6.61
N PHE A 172 5.78 -14.97 -6.04
CA PHE A 172 6.96 -14.21 -6.45
C PHE A 172 7.40 -14.55 -7.88
N GLU A 173 7.40 -15.82 -8.27
CA GLU A 173 7.73 -16.25 -9.62
C GLU A 173 6.76 -15.69 -10.65
N ARG A 174 5.44 -15.71 -10.34
CA ARG A 174 4.40 -15.14 -11.20
C ARG A 174 4.56 -13.63 -11.35
N LEU A 175 4.81 -12.91 -10.25
CA LEU A 175 5.06 -11.47 -10.27
C LEU A 175 6.29 -11.13 -11.13
N ALA A 176 7.39 -11.85 -10.93
CA ALA A 176 8.62 -11.65 -11.68
C ALA A 176 8.44 -11.96 -13.19
N ALA A 177 7.72 -13.05 -13.50
CA ALA A 177 7.44 -13.42 -14.88
C ALA A 177 6.61 -12.33 -15.58
N ALA A 178 5.58 -11.82 -14.91
CA ALA A 178 4.74 -10.75 -15.44
C ALA A 178 5.56 -9.50 -15.80
N PHE A 179 6.39 -8.99 -14.90
CA PHE A 179 7.21 -7.81 -15.19
C PHE A 179 8.20 -8.05 -16.33
N VAL A 180 8.85 -9.21 -16.37
CA VAL A 180 9.80 -9.54 -17.45
C VAL A 180 9.10 -9.65 -18.80
N GLU A 181 7.89 -10.22 -18.84
CA GLU A 181 7.11 -10.37 -20.07
C GLU A 181 6.60 -9.02 -20.59
N ILE A 182 6.05 -8.19 -19.70
CA ILE A 182 5.59 -6.84 -20.02
C ILE A 182 6.77 -5.99 -20.51
N ASP A 183 7.90 -5.98 -19.80
CA ASP A 183 9.09 -5.23 -20.19
C ASP A 183 9.59 -5.63 -21.59
N ARG A 184 9.59 -6.93 -21.88
CA ARG A 184 9.94 -7.44 -23.22
C ARG A 184 8.96 -6.97 -24.30
N GLY A 185 7.66 -6.91 -23.98
CA GLY A 185 6.64 -6.36 -24.85
C GLY A 185 6.88 -4.88 -25.16
N LEU A 186 7.15 -4.10 -24.12
CA LEU A 186 7.46 -2.66 -24.21
C LEU A 186 8.75 -2.40 -24.99
N MET A 187 9.77 -3.24 -24.85
CA MET A 187 10.99 -3.17 -25.68
C MET A 187 10.69 -3.34 -27.15
N LYS A 188 9.92 -4.37 -27.52
CA LYS A 188 9.54 -4.62 -28.91
C LYS A 188 8.71 -3.46 -29.48
N ALA A 189 7.83 -2.87 -28.66
CA ALA A 189 7.07 -1.69 -29.05
C ALA A 189 7.96 -0.46 -29.32
N LYS A 190 9.02 -0.28 -28.52
CA LYS A 190 10.05 0.76 -28.75
C LYS A 190 10.80 0.57 -30.05
N GLU A 191 11.08 -0.67 -30.41
CA GLU A 191 11.86 -0.99 -31.62
C GLU A 191 11.04 -0.86 -32.91
N ASN A 192 9.74 -1.08 -32.86
CA ASN A 192 8.84 -1.15 -34.03
C ASN A 192 7.83 0.00 -34.09
N ASP A 193 8.20 1.18 -33.75
CA ASP A 193 7.44 2.44 -33.85
C ASP A 193 5.93 2.32 -34.17
N LYS A 194 5.02 2.54 -33.22
CA LYS A 194 3.55 2.62 -33.37
C LYS A 194 2.77 1.31 -33.68
N LYS A 195 3.30 0.38 -34.42
CA LYS A 195 2.56 -0.81 -34.87
C LYS A 195 2.41 -1.85 -33.77
N ALA A 196 3.41 -1.99 -32.94
CA ALA A 196 3.39 -2.94 -31.83
C ALA A 196 2.64 -2.41 -30.61
N LEU A 197 2.54 -1.10 -30.42
CA LEU A 197 1.62 -0.49 -29.43
C LEU A 197 0.16 -0.73 -29.82
N LEU A 198 -0.16 -0.71 -31.11
CA LEU A 198 -1.46 -1.10 -31.63
C LEU A 198 -1.72 -2.60 -31.44
N GLU A 199 -0.71 -3.45 -31.64
CA GLU A 199 -0.84 -4.90 -31.41
C GLU A 199 -0.97 -5.25 -29.92
N ILE A 200 -0.26 -4.54 -29.04
CA ILE A 200 -0.46 -4.68 -27.58
C ILE A 200 -1.82 -4.14 -27.17
N ASN A 201 -2.25 -3.00 -27.71
CA ASN A 201 -3.59 -2.47 -27.48
C ASN A 201 -4.68 -3.36 -28.10
N ASP A 202 -4.44 -4.01 -29.23
CA ASP A 202 -5.40 -4.95 -29.81
C ASP A 202 -5.49 -6.24 -28.97
N ILE A 203 -4.37 -6.74 -28.44
CA ILE A 203 -4.35 -7.85 -27.48
C ILE A 203 -5.02 -7.44 -26.15
N LEU A 204 -4.85 -6.18 -25.73
CA LEU A 204 -5.48 -5.58 -24.56
C LEU A 204 -6.87 -5.03 -24.83
N GLY A 205 -7.18 -4.69 -26.10
CA GLY A 205 -8.30 -3.85 -26.53
C GLY A 205 -9.64 -4.56 -26.53
N GLU A 206 -9.72 -5.86 -26.82
CA GLU A 206 -11.01 -6.55 -26.88
C GLU A 206 -11.67 -6.73 -25.51
N GLU A 207 -10.90 -6.81 -24.43
CA GLU A 207 -11.48 -6.87 -23.08
C GLU A 207 -11.60 -5.48 -22.42
N SER A 208 -10.67 -4.56 -22.67
CA SER A 208 -10.73 -3.19 -22.13
C SER A 208 -11.86 -2.36 -22.74
N GLU A 209 -12.15 -2.49 -24.04
CA GLU A 209 -13.31 -1.84 -24.64
C GLU A 209 -14.64 -2.39 -24.11
N LYS A 210 -14.72 -3.68 -23.86
CA LYS A 210 -15.90 -4.28 -23.21
C LYS A 210 -16.10 -3.74 -21.80
N ILE A 211 -15.02 -3.56 -21.04
CA ILE A 211 -15.08 -3.02 -19.67
C ILE A 211 -15.41 -1.52 -19.69
N LYS A 212 -14.80 -0.73 -20.60
CA LYS A 212 -15.15 0.69 -20.77
C LYS A 212 -16.58 0.89 -21.24
N LEU A 213 -17.04 0.12 -22.22
CA LEU A 213 -18.43 0.13 -22.70
C LEU A 213 -19.43 -0.32 -21.60
N GLU A 214 -19.05 -1.26 -20.75
CA GLU A 214 -19.88 -1.61 -19.59
C GLU A 214 -19.85 -0.55 -18.48
N GLN A 215 -18.73 0.11 -18.26
CA GLN A 215 -18.64 1.23 -17.31
C GLN A 215 -19.37 2.47 -17.83
N GLU A 216 -19.25 2.80 -19.11
CA GLU A 216 -20.01 3.88 -19.75
C GLU A 216 -21.52 3.58 -19.75
N ARG A 217 -21.92 2.34 -20.01
CA ARG A 217 -23.33 1.89 -19.88
C ARG A 217 -23.83 1.93 -18.42
N LYS A 218 -23.00 1.68 -17.45
CA LYS A 218 -23.35 1.81 -16.02
C LYS A 218 -23.41 3.28 -15.61
N ASN A 219 -22.51 4.12 -16.08
CA ASN A 219 -22.50 5.56 -15.81
C ASN A 219 -23.64 6.31 -16.53
N SER A 220 -24.07 5.86 -17.72
CA SER A 220 -25.22 6.44 -18.42
C SER A 220 -26.58 6.04 -17.83
N LYS A 221 -26.61 5.05 -16.91
CA LYS A 221 -27.81 4.62 -16.17
C LYS A 221 -27.78 5.03 -14.70
N ALA A 222 -26.76 5.73 -14.23
CA ALA A 222 -26.77 6.31 -12.92
C ALA A 222 -27.81 7.45 -12.91
N PRO A 223 -28.82 7.43 -12.02
CA PRO A 223 -29.70 8.57 -11.83
C PRO A 223 -28.79 9.72 -11.37
N GLY A 224 -29.05 10.89 -11.99
CA GLY A 224 -28.24 12.09 -11.82
C GLY A 224 -27.72 12.25 -10.40
N THR A 225 -26.45 12.62 -10.31
CA THR A 225 -25.75 12.95 -9.10
C THR A 225 -26.67 13.68 -8.15
N LEU A 226 -27.10 12.99 -7.08
CA LEU A 226 -27.54 13.67 -5.90
C LEU A 226 -26.32 14.46 -5.42
N GLU A 227 -26.16 15.70 -5.91
CA GLU A 227 -25.38 16.66 -5.17
C GLU A 227 -26.02 16.70 -3.78
N SER A 228 -25.41 15.97 -2.86
CA SER A 228 -25.83 16.01 -1.48
C SER A 228 -25.64 17.46 -1.06
N LYS A 229 -26.71 18.17 -0.87
CA LYS A 229 -26.79 19.42 -0.10
C LYS A 229 -26.52 19.10 1.38
N ILE A 230 -25.46 18.39 1.67
CA ILE A 230 -24.88 18.32 2.99
C ILE A 230 -24.12 19.63 3.13
N SER A 231 -24.75 20.62 3.71
CA SER A 231 -24.06 21.81 4.17
C SER A 231 -22.91 21.35 5.07
N ARG A 232 -21.67 21.69 4.69
CA ARG A 232 -20.51 21.40 5.55
C ARG A 232 -20.78 22.05 6.91
N PRO A 233 -20.59 21.33 8.01
CA PRO A 233 -20.67 21.95 9.34
C PRO A 233 -19.76 23.16 9.38
N ILE A 234 -20.24 24.27 9.89
CA ILE A 234 -19.41 25.43 10.11
C ILE A 234 -18.49 25.06 11.27
N GLU A 235 -17.21 24.99 11.00
CA GLU A 235 -16.19 24.74 12.01
C GLU A 235 -16.13 25.95 12.95
N ARG A 236 -16.65 25.81 14.16
CA ARG A 236 -16.62 26.88 15.17
C ARG A 236 -15.36 26.86 16.00
N MET A 237 -14.69 25.71 16.08
CA MET A 237 -13.44 25.51 16.80
C MET A 237 -12.66 24.37 16.10
N PRO A 238 -11.36 24.54 15.85
CA PRO A 238 -10.54 23.45 15.34
C PRO A 238 -10.65 22.23 16.26
N ILE A 239 -10.71 21.03 15.68
CA ILE A 239 -10.88 19.78 16.43
C ILE A 239 -9.83 19.64 17.54
N CYS A 240 -8.58 20.04 17.26
CA CYS A 240 -7.48 20.01 18.25
C CYS A 240 -7.79 20.91 19.48
N GLU A 241 -8.32 22.12 19.27
CA GLU A 241 -8.69 23.03 20.34
C GLU A 241 -9.90 22.53 21.13
N ALA A 242 -10.92 21.96 20.45
CA ALA A 242 -12.06 21.37 21.08
C ALA A 242 -11.69 20.15 21.96
N MET A 243 -10.69 19.38 21.54
CA MET A 243 -10.23 18.19 22.26
C MET A 243 -9.32 18.55 23.46
N ASP A 244 -8.59 19.66 23.38
CA ASP A 244 -7.74 20.19 24.44
C ASP A 244 -8.47 21.14 25.40
N ALA A 245 -9.65 21.61 25.05
CA ALA A 245 -10.47 22.44 25.92
C ALA A 245 -10.79 21.68 27.21
N ASN A 246 -10.56 22.34 28.34
CA ASN A 246 -10.86 21.79 29.65
C ASN A 246 -12.36 21.46 29.70
N THR A 247 -12.70 20.19 29.80
CA THR A 247 -14.07 19.71 29.82
C THR A 247 -14.75 20.05 31.18
N GLY A 248 -15.04 21.31 31.37
CA GLY A 248 -16.14 21.66 32.26
C GLY A 248 -17.41 21.03 31.68
N ARG A 249 -18.25 20.45 32.50
CA ARG A 249 -19.57 19.87 32.10
C ARG A 249 -20.38 20.93 31.37
N THR A 250 -20.30 20.96 30.04
CA THR A 250 -21.22 21.72 29.21
C THR A 250 -22.51 20.92 29.09
N ALA A 251 -23.64 21.51 29.44
CA ALA A 251 -24.92 20.87 29.27
C ALA A 251 -25.17 20.60 27.77
N LEU A 252 -25.74 19.45 27.43
CA LEU A 252 -26.02 19.04 26.06
C LEU A 252 -26.75 20.11 25.21
N GLN A 253 -27.45 21.02 25.89
CA GLN A 253 -28.20 22.12 25.29
C GLN A 253 -27.28 23.21 24.68
N ASP A 254 -26.02 23.31 25.13
CA ASP A 254 -25.08 24.34 24.64
C ASP A 254 -24.28 23.86 23.43
N THR A 255 -24.44 22.62 23.02
CA THR A 255 -23.71 22.00 21.88
C THR A 255 -24.56 21.87 20.61
N VAL A 256 -25.86 22.17 20.69
CA VAL A 256 -26.79 22.16 19.55
C VAL A 256 -27.19 23.62 19.25
N GLY A 257 -26.37 24.20 18.39
CA GLY A 257 -26.62 25.55 17.88
C GLY A 257 -26.24 25.63 16.40
#